data_7634bb04d1a56d2101d0009f54ef7c6d
#
_entry.id   7634bb04d1a56d2101d0009f54ef7c6d
#
_cell.length_a   1.000
_cell.length_b   1.000
_cell.length_c   1.000
_cell.angle_alpha   90.00
_cell.angle_beta   90.00
_cell.angle_gamma   90.00
#
_symmetry.space_group_name_H-M   'P 1'
#
loop_
_entity.id
_entity.type
_entity.pdbx_description
1 polymer ?
#
loop_
_entity_poly.entity_id
_entity_poly.type
_entity_poly.pdbx_seq_one_letter_code
_entity_poly.pdbx_strand_id
1 'polypeptide(L)'
;MPADVDSLADVPAGSGRIVTLSGEKVAAYRDPHGNLTCVSPICTHMGCIVHWNRAERTWDCPCHGARYSPDGKVIAGPAESPLAPHQERAAQ
;
A
#
# COMPACT_ATOMS: atom_id res chain seq x y z
N MET A 1 -12.85 -5.22 -3.86
CA MET A 1 -11.68 -6.02 -4.26
C MET A 1 -11.11 -6.75 -3.06
N PRO A 2 -10.97 -8.04 -3.16
CA PRO A 2 -10.40 -8.79 -2.03
C PRO A 2 -8.93 -8.42 -1.84
N ALA A 3 -8.45 -8.63 -0.63
CA ALA A 3 -7.05 -8.42 -0.33
C ALA A 3 -6.20 -9.52 -1.00
N ASP A 4 -4.96 -9.20 -1.29
CA ASP A 4 -4.05 -10.16 -1.90
C ASP A 4 -3.67 -11.28 -0.94
N VAL A 5 -3.49 -10.94 0.33
CA VAL A 5 -3.12 -11.91 1.35
C VAL A 5 -3.78 -11.54 2.67
N ASP A 6 -3.78 -12.49 3.60
CA ASP A 6 -4.41 -12.28 4.90
C ASP A 6 -3.43 -12.03 6.03
N SER A 7 -2.14 -12.07 5.75
CA SER A 7 -1.12 -11.96 6.79
C SER A 7 0.08 -11.18 6.29
N LEU A 8 0.63 -10.35 7.16
CA LEU A 8 1.86 -9.63 6.82
C LEU A 8 3.01 -10.58 6.52
N ALA A 9 2.99 -11.76 7.12
CA ALA A 9 4.03 -12.77 6.86
C ALA A 9 4.05 -13.23 5.42
N ASP A 10 2.94 -13.06 4.70
CA ASP A 10 2.84 -13.48 3.31
C ASP A 10 3.30 -12.43 2.31
N VAL A 11 3.81 -11.29 2.79
CA VAL A 11 4.33 -10.24 1.91
C VAL A 11 5.80 -10.57 1.61
N PRO A 12 6.14 -10.89 0.36
CA PRO A 12 7.53 -11.26 0.04
C PRO A 12 8.46 -10.06 0.10
N ALA A 13 9.73 -10.32 0.36
CA ALA A 13 10.73 -9.26 0.33
C ALA A 13 10.78 -8.61 -1.05
N GLY A 14 10.90 -7.28 -1.06
CA GLY A 14 10.94 -6.52 -2.31
C GLY A 14 9.61 -6.36 -2.99
N SER A 15 8.52 -6.69 -2.33
CA SER A 15 7.19 -6.67 -2.95
C SER A 15 6.16 -6.05 -2.03
N GLY A 16 5.02 -5.69 -2.61
CA GLY A 16 3.90 -5.16 -1.86
C GLY A 16 2.65 -6.01 -2.05
N ARG A 17 1.77 -5.97 -1.07
CA ARG A 17 0.50 -6.68 -1.11
C ARG A 17 -0.53 -5.88 -0.34
N ILE A 18 -1.80 -6.02 -0.74
CA ILE A 18 -2.89 -5.52 0.08
C ILE A 18 -3.23 -6.61 1.07
N VAL A 19 -3.13 -6.29 2.34
CA VAL A 19 -3.32 -7.24 3.43
C VAL A 19 -4.56 -6.84 4.23
N THR A 20 -5.35 -7.82 4.65
CA THR A 20 -6.47 -7.55 5.54
C THR A 20 -6.03 -7.84 6.96
N LEU A 21 -6.02 -6.80 7.79
CA LEU A 21 -5.66 -6.91 9.20
C LEU A 21 -6.85 -6.47 10.04
N SER A 22 -7.40 -7.38 10.81
CA SER A 22 -8.54 -7.08 11.68
C SER A 22 -9.70 -6.45 10.90
N GLY A 23 -9.95 -6.93 9.71
CA GLY A 23 -11.04 -6.43 8.87
C GLY A 23 -10.70 -5.17 8.10
N GLU A 24 -9.51 -4.68 8.22
CA GLU A 24 -9.08 -3.44 7.57
C GLU A 24 -8.03 -3.73 6.51
N LYS A 25 -8.15 -3.10 5.34
CA LYS A 25 -7.16 -3.30 4.28
C LYS A 25 -5.98 -2.38 4.49
N VAL A 26 -4.79 -2.92 4.28
CA VAL A 26 -3.54 -2.21 4.48
C VAL A 26 -2.64 -2.47 3.27
N ALA A 27 -1.98 -1.43 2.76
CA ALA A 27 -0.99 -1.59 1.72
C ALA A 27 0.35 -1.85 2.40
N ALA A 28 0.83 -3.08 2.32
CA ALA A 28 2.04 -3.49 3.01
C ALA A 28 3.15 -3.76 2.02
N TYR A 29 4.31 -3.17 2.27
CA TYR A 29 5.49 -3.37 1.46
C TYR A 29 6.61 -3.90 2.34
N ARG A 30 7.27 -4.97 1.90
CA ARG A 30 8.45 -5.49 2.59
C ARG A 30 9.66 -5.20 1.71
N ASP A 31 10.62 -4.44 2.25
CA ASP A 31 11.82 -4.12 1.47
C ASP A 31 12.72 -5.34 1.35
N PRO A 32 13.77 -5.27 0.50
CA PRO A 32 14.66 -6.42 0.33
C PRO A 32 15.38 -6.86 1.60
N HIS A 33 15.44 -6.00 2.60
CA HIS A 33 16.07 -6.33 3.87
C HIS A 33 15.08 -6.91 4.88
N GLY A 34 13.81 -7.00 4.49
CA GLY A 34 12.79 -7.59 5.35
C GLY A 34 12.01 -6.60 6.19
N ASN A 35 12.27 -5.31 6.06
CA ASN A 35 11.55 -4.29 6.82
C ASN A 35 10.20 -4.02 6.19
N LEU A 36 9.19 -3.91 7.04
CA LEU A 36 7.81 -3.77 6.60
C LEU A 36 7.36 -2.32 6.73
N THR A 37 6.71 -1.81 5.69
CA THR A 37 6.09 -0.48 5.71
C THR A 37 4.62 -0.67 5.38
N CYS A 38 3.74 -0.15 6.21
CA CYS A 38 2.31 -0.28 6.03
C CYS A 38 1.66 1.09 5.91
N VAL A 39 0.88 1.27 4.85
CA VAL A 39 0.18 2.53 4.62
C VAL A 39 -1.25 2.23 4.25
N SER A 40 -2.10 3.26 4.30
CA SER A 40 -3.47 3.14 3.87
C SER A 40 -3.50 2.87 2.36
N PRO A 41 -4.31 1.92 1.89
CA PRO A 41 -4.41 1.66 0.45
C PRO A 41 -5.36 2.61 -0.25
N ILE A 42 -5.90 3.59 0.44
CA ILE A 42 -6.90 4.48 -0.13
C ILE A 42 -6.23 5.66 -0.81
N CYS A 43 -6.45 5.77 -2.12
CA CYS A 43 -5.89 6.86 -2.90
C CYS A 43 -6.36 8.21 -2.33
N THR A 44 -5.42 9.11 -2.11
CA THR A 44 -5.74 10.39 -1.49
C THR A 44 -6.46 11.35 -2.42
N HIS A 45 -6.50 11.03 -3.72
CA HIS A 45 -7.20 11.85 -4.69
C HIS A 45 -8.70 11.53 -4.74
N MET A 46 -9.03 10.24 -4.97
CA MET A 46 -10.41 9.85 -5.20
C MET A 46 -10.92 8.74 -4.31
N GLY A 47 -10.12 8.25 -3.40
CA GLY A 47 -10.57 7.21 -2.50
C GLY A 47 -10.59 5.80 -3.08
N CYS A 48 -10.02 5.61 -4.26
CA CYS A 48 -9.91 4.28 -4.85
C CYS A 48 -8.80 3.50 -4.15
N ILE A 49 -8.91 2.17 -4.21
CA ILE A 49 -7.89 1.30 -3.61
C ILE A 49 -6.71 1.17 -4.57
N VAL A 50 -5.50 1.43 -4.08
CA VAL A 50 -4.31 1.28 -4.90
C VAL A 50 -3.93 -0.20 -5.04
N HIS A 51 -3.15 -0.50 -6.08
CA HIS A 51 -2.64 -1.84 -6.35
C HIS A 51 -1.14 -1.81 -6.47
N TRP A 52 -0.49 -2.90 -6.08
CA TRP A 52 0.95 -3.00 -6.22
C TRP A 52 1.33 -3.27 -7.67
N ASN A 53 2.20 -2.44 -8.22
CA ASN A 53 2.74 -2.62 -9.57
C ASN A 53 4.12 -3.25 -9.45
N ARG A 54 4.21 -4.54 -9.79
CA ARG A 54 5.46 -5.30 -9.66
C ARG A 54 6.57 -4.76 -10.55
N ALA A 55 6.19 -4.33 -11.74
CA ALA A 55 7.17 -3.89 -12.72
C ALA A 55 7.84 -2.58 -12.30
N GLU A 56 7.03 -1.66 -11.79
CA GLU A 56 7.53 -0.34 -11.41
C GLU A 56 7.83 -0.21 -9.94
N ARG A 57 7.38 -1.19 -9.14
CA ARG A 57 7.52 -1.17 -7.68
C ARG A 57 6.88 0.07 -7.09
N THR A 58 5.62 0.28 -7.46
CA THR A 58 4.84 1.41 -7.00
C THR A 58 3.46 0.97 -6.61
N TRP A 59 2.79 1.80 -5.81
CA TRP A 59 1.37 1.64 -5.53
C TRP A 59 0.63 2.50 -6.55
N ASP A 60 -0.16 1.88 -7.41
CA ASP A 60 -0.84 2.59 -8.49
C ASP A 60 -2.33 2.67 -8.23
N CYS A 61 -2.90 3.85 -8.42
CA CYS A 61 -4.34 4.05 -8.36
C CYS A 61 -4.95 3.78 -9.74
N PRO A 62 -5.85 2.79 -9.85
CA PRO A 62 -6.40 2.45 -11.17
C PRO A 62 -7.39 3.46 -11.69
N CYS A 63 -7.89 4.35 -10.82
CA CYS A 63 -8.94 5.28 -11.24
C CYS A 63 -8.41 6.42 -12.09
N HIS A 64 -7.29 7.01 -11.69
CA HIS A 64 -6.75 8.18 -12.39
C HIS A 64 -5.25 8.13 -12.60
N GLY A 65 -4.64 7.00 -12.33
CA GLY A 65 -3.22 6.82 -12.61
C GLY A 65 -2.26 7.44 -11.62
N ALA A 66 -2.73 7.84 -10.45
CA ALA A 66 -1.82 8.32 -9.42
C ALA A 66 -0.88 7.20 -9.00
N ARG A 67 0.37 7.54 -8.74
CA ARG A 67 1.39 6.59 -8.33
C ARG A 67 2.06 7.03 -7.05
N TYR A 68 2.39 6.04 -6.22
CA TYR A 68 3.03 6.28 -4.93
C TYR A 68 4.22 5.34 -4.80
N SER A 69 5.26 5.80 -4.11
CA SER A 69 6.42 4.97 -3.84
C SER A 69 6.03 3.83 -2.89
N PRO A 70 6.91 2.84 -2.70
CA PRO A 70 6.60 1.75 -1.77
C PRO A 70 6.23 2.23 -0.37
N ASP A 71 6.79 3.34 0.08
CA ASP A 71 6.47 3.90 1.40
C ASP A 71 5.33 4.92 1.34
N GLY A 72 4.64 5.04 0.21
CA GLY A 72 3.42 5.81 0.12
C GLY A 72 3.56 7.25 -0.32
N LYS A 73 4.75 7.70 -0.69
CA LYS A 73 4.95 9.08 -1.15
C LYS A 73 4.47 9.23 -2.58
N VAL A 74 3.92 10.40 -2.89
CA VAL A 74 3.45 10.68 -4.25
C VAL A 74 4.61 10.71 -5.22
N ILE A 75 4.50 9.94 -6.30
CA ILE A 75 5.46 9.96 -7.41
C ILE A 75 4.86 10.69 -8.60
N ALA A 76 3.59 10.42 -8.88
CA ALA A 76 2.91 11.01 -10.04
C ALA A 76 1.47 11.32 -9.68
N GLY A 77 0.99 12.48 -10.18
CA GLY A 77 -0.36 12.93 -9.89
C GLY A 77 -1.40 12.06 -10.58
N PRO A 78 -2.67 12.37 -10.37
CA PRO A 78 -3.18 13.64 -9.83
C PRO A 78 -3.21 13.77 -8.31
N ALA A 79 -2.84 12.75 -7.56
CA ALA A 79 -2.82 12.88 -6.11
C ALA A 79 -1.74 13.85 -5.68
N GLU A 80 -2.01 14.61 -4.63
CA GLU A 80 -1.08 15.62 -4.11
C GLU A 80 -0.58 15.27 -2.71
N SER A 81 -1.23 14.33 -2.06
CA SER A 81 -0.86 13.93 -0.70
C SER A 81 -0.43 12.48 -0.68
N PRO A 82 0.53 12.13 0.17
CA PRO A 82 0.97 10.72 0.25
C PRO A 82 -0.13 9.85 0.84
N LEU A 83 0.02 8.53 0.67
CA LEU A 83 -0.85 7.59 1.35
C LEU A 83 -0.61 7.72 2.84
N ALA A 84 -1.69 7.73 3.61
CA ALA A 84 -1.58 7.89 5.05
C ALA A 84 -0.87 6.69 5.66
N PRO A 85 0.00 6.90 6.66
CA PRO A 85 0.60 5.75 7.34
C PRO A 85 -0.49 4.95 8.05
N HIS A 86 -0.31 3.64 8.06
CA HIS A 86 -1.24 2.80 8.80
C HIS A 86 -0.93 2.92 10.29
N GLN A 87 -1.93 3.29 11.06
CA GLN A 87 -1.76 3.38 12.50
C GLN A 87 -1.89 1.99 13.08
N GLU A 88 -0.81 1.50 13.64
CA GLU A 88 -0.82 0.18 14.23
C GLU A 88 -1.49 0.26 15.59
N ARG A 89 -2.71 -0.22 15.60
CA ARG A 89 -3.42 -0.12 16.82
C ARG A 89 -3.23 -1.28 17.69
N ALA A 90 -2.55 -2.23 17.19
CA ALA A 90 -2.40 -3.43 17.94
C ALA A 90 -1.69 -3.21 19.23
N ALA A 91 -0.94 -2.21 19.22
CA ALA A 91 -0.31 -1.90 20.46
C ALA A 91 -1.39 -1.67 21.43
N GLN A 92 -2.42 -1.41 20.81
CA GLN A 92 -3.47 -1.18 21.61
C GLN A 92 -4.09 -2.33 21.93
#